data_da5997f691617a0d9ef6b67a4bc0162b
#
_entry.id   da5997f691617a0d9ef6b67a4bc0162b
#
_cell.length_a   1.000
_cell.length_b   1.000
_cell.length_c   1.000
_cell.angle_alpha   90.00
_cell.angle_beta   90.00
_cell.angle_gamma   90.00
#
_symmetry.space_group_name_H-M   'P 1'
#
loop_
_entity.id
_entity.type
_entity.pdbx_description
1 polymer ?
#
loop_
_entity_poly.entity_id
_entity_poly.type
_entity_poly.pdbx_seq_one_letter_code
_entity_poly.pdbx_strand_id
1 'polypeptide(L)'
;WKMAPEGLTVHTSRMPFFADRFDSPFDEMESHLPRVIDEVNSAQPDIIAYGCTASSAKGNPIDYEKQLTQNTGKPTVTAAAALVEALKTFSAKKIVMITPYPQSTNDKERVFFQGNGVEVIEDESIIIDDAQLKFKNMNKIPTDLLIDRSVSLGQAENVDAVILSCCDMPTLDAIPIIEDAIGKPVTSSTQALFWRAIRTAGILDPIEGVGSLLIRT
;
A
#
# COMPACT_ATOMS: atom_id res chain seq x y z
N TRP A 1 -2.69 -14.43 -1.61
CA TRP A 1 -3.23 -15.73 -1.17
C TRP A 1 -2.84 -16.06 0.28
N LYS A 2 -1.63 -15.73 0.78
CA LYS A 2 -1.24 -16.01 2.17
C LYS A 2 -2.16 -15.36 3.24
N MET A 3 -2.80 -14.26 2.91
CA MET A 3 -3.75 -13.55 3.80
C MET A 3 -5.21 -13.92 3.57
N ALA A 4 -5.51 -14.65 2.48
CA ALA A 4 -6.89 -14.90 2.09
C ALA A 4 -7.53 -15.97 2.99
N PRO A 5 -8.65 -15.66 3.69
CA PRO A 5 -9.41 -16.67 4.40
C PRO A 5 -10.09 -17.65 3.42
N GLU A 6 -10.53 -18.77 3.96
CA GLU A 6 -11.28 -19.77 3.18
C GLU A 6 -12.56 -19.13 2.58
N GLY A 7 -12.84 -19.44 1.32
CA GLY A 7 -14.01 -18.94 0.60
C GLY A 7 -13.79 -17.57 -0.09
N LEU A 8 -12.66 -16.88 0.15
CA LEU A 8 -12.35 -15.66 -0.58
C LEU A 8 -11.66 -15.97 -1.91
N THR A 9 -12.12 -15.32 -2.98
CA THR A 9 -11.48 -15.37 -4.30
C THR A 9 -10.90 -14.02 -4.68
N VAL A 10 -9.77 -14.02 -5.37
CA VAL A 10 -9.11 -12.80 -5.86
C VAL A 10 -8.95 -12.89 -7.37
N HIS A 11 -9.53 -11.91 -8.07
CA HIS A 11 -9.40 -11.73 -9.51
C HIS A 11 -8.51 -10.50 -9.77
N THR A 12 -7.61 -10.58 -10.74
CA THR A 12 -6.66 -9.52 -10.99
C THR A 12 -6.63 -9.14 -12.46
N SER A 13 -6.78 -7.86 -12.75
CA SER A 13 -6.43 -7.25 -14.02
C SER A 13 -5.30 -6.23 -13.83
N ARG A 14 -4.42 -6.10 -14.81
CA ARG A 14 -3.24 -5.23 -14.72
C ARG A 14 -3.38 -4.02 -15.62
N MET A 15 -3.08 -2.86 -15.06
CA MET A 15 -2.80 -1.67 -15.84
C MET A 15 -1.34 -1.72 -16.32
N PRO A 16 -1.05 -1.50 -17.62
CA PRO A 16 0.31 -1.40 -18.08
C PRO A 16 0.99 -0.17 -17.47
N PHE A 17 2.24 -0.32 -17.05
CA PHE A 17 3.05 0.77 -16.52
C PHE A 17 4.44 0.76 -17.18
N PHE A 18 4.77 1.83 -17.88
CA PHE A 18 5.99 1.96 -18.68
C PHE A 18 6.68 3.30 -18.35
N ALA A 19 7.36 3.37 -17.21
CA ALA A 19 8.02 4.58 -16.73
C ALA A 19 9.12 5.13 -17.68
N ASP A 20 9.65 4.28 -18.55
CA ASP A 20 10.69 4.64 -19.51
C ASP A 20 10.15 5.06 -20.89
N ARG A 21 8.84 5.09 -21.08
CA ARG A 21 8.22 5.39 -22.39
C ARG A 21 7.41 6.67 -22.42
N PHE A 22 7.01 7.20 -21.26
CA PHE A 22 6.09 8.33 -21.17
C PHE A 22 6.61 9.36 -20.17
N ASP A 23 6.38 10.64 -20.46
CA ASP A 23 6.73 11.74 -19.55
C ASP A 23 5.87 11.74 -18.28
N SER A 24 4.62 11.27 -18.40
CA SER A 24 3.68 11.09 -17.28
C SER A 24 3.22 9.63 -17.18
N PRO A 25 4.05 8.71 -16.71
CA PRO A 25 3.75 7.27 -16.74
C PRO A 25 2.56 6.86 -15.85
N PHE A 26 2.26 7.62 -14.80
CA PHE A 26 1.07 7.37 -13.97
C PHE A 26 -0.21 7.80 -14.67
N ASP A 27 -0.21 8.91 -15.39
CA ASP A 27 -1.38 9.36 -16.16
C ASP A 27 -1.67 8.40 -17.31
N GLU A 28 -0.62 7.92 -17.98
CA GLU A 28 -0.76 6.89 -19.00
C GLU A 28 -1.33 5.60 -18.42
N MET A 29 -0.80 5.13 -17.29
CA MET A 29 -1.35 3.95 -16.60
C MET A 29 -2.84 4.14 -16.27
N GLU A 30 -3.23 5.30 -15.77
CA GLU A 30 -4.62 5.58 -15.41
C GLU A 30 -5.55 5.69 -16.63
N SER A 31 -5.05 6.01 -17.81
CA SER A 31 -5.83 5.99 -19.04
C SER A 31 -6.41 4.61 -19.36
N HIS A 32 -5.83 3.55 -18.81
CA HIS A 32 -6.30 2.18 -18.95
C HIS A 32 -7.38 1.77 -17.93
N LEU A 33 -7.71 2.64 -16.95
CA LEU A 33 -8.72 2.33 -15.92
C LEU A 33 -10.06 1.83 -16.50
N PRO A 34 -10.66 2.47 -17.53
CA PRO A 34 -11.95 2.00 -18.07
C PRO A 34 -11.90 0.53 -18.51
N ARG A 35 -10.87 0.15 -19.28
CA ARG A 35 -10.68 -1.23 -19.74
C ARG A 35 -10.52 -2.20 -18.56
N VAL A 36 -9.68 -1.85 -17.61
CA VAL A 36 -9.37 -2.70 -16.44
C VAL A 36 -10.59 -2.86 -15.54
N ILE A 37 -11.40 -1.81 -15.39
CA ILE A 37 -12.68 -1.85 -14.66
C ILE A 37 -13.64 -2.84 -15.32
N ASP A 38 -13.80 -2.79 -16.63
CA ASP A 38 -14.67 -3.69 -17.37
C ASP A 38 -14.21 -5.16 -17.22
N GLU A 39 -12.90 -5.40 -17.32
CA GLU A 39 -12.31 -6.74 -17.13
C GLU A 39 -12.57 -7.30 -15.73
N VAL A 40 -12.30 -6.51 -14.67
CA VAL A 40 -12.52 -6.94 -13.29
C VAL A 40 -14.02 -7.12 -13.01
N ASN A 41 -14.87 -6.20 -13.50
CA ASN A 41 -16.32 -6.30 -13.31
C ASN A 41 -16.93 -7.52 -13.97
N SER A 42 -16.32 -8.09 -15.01
CA SER A 42 -16.79 -9.33 -15.63
C SER A 42 -16.80 -10.52 -14.67
N ALA A 43 -15.95 -10.50 -13.64
CA ALA A 43 -15.92 -11.48 -12.56
C ALA A 43 -16.97 -11.22 -11.46
N GLN A 44 -17.71 -10.12 -11.53
CA GLN A 44 -18.73 -9.68 -10.55
C GLN A 44 -18.19 -9.64 -9.10
N PRO A 45 -17.09 -8.94 -8.84
CA PRO A 45 -16.52 -8.87 -7.51
C PRO A 45 -17.45 -8.12 -6.54
N ASP A 46 -17.34 -8.41 -5.24
CA ASP A 46 -18.04 -7.64 -4.20
C ASP A 46 -17.34 -6.32 -3.94
N ILE A 47 -15.99 -6.32 -4.01
CA ILE A 47 -15.12 -5.16 -3.76
C ILE A 47 -14.06 -5.07 -4.85
N ILE A 48 -13.74 -3.86 -5.27
CA ILE A 48 -12.59 -3.58 -6.15
C ILE A 48 -11.47 -2.92 -5.33
N ALA A 49 -10.26 -3.44 -5.47
CA ALA A 49 -9.08 -2.92 -4.80
C ALA A 49 -8.09 -2.34 -5.82
N TYR A 50 -7.79 -1.04 -5.72
CA TYR A 50 -6.81 -0.37 -6.57
C TYR A 50 -5.42 -0.41 -5.95
N GLY A 51 -4.59 -1.34 -6.44
CA GLY A 51 -3.29 -1.69 -5.89
C GLY A 51 -2.13 -0.87 -6.45
N CYS A 52 -2.14 0.43 -6.30
CA CYS A 52 -0.99 1.30 -6.58
C CYS A 52 -0.95 2.45 -5.59
N THR A 53 0.05 2.49 -4.70
CA THR A 53 0.15 3.54 -3.68
C THR A 53 0.47 4.89 -4.32
N ALA A 54 1.55 4.96 -5.08
CA ALA A 54 2.03 6.22 -5.66
C ALA A 54 0.98 6.93 -6.54
N SER A 55 0.16 6.19 -7.31
CA SER A 55 -0.89 6.79 -8.14
C SER A 55 -2.16 7.10 -7.35
N SER A 56 -2.44 6.38 -6.25
CA SER A 56 -3.62 6.62 -5.42
C SER A 56 -3.39 7.63 -4.29
N ALA A 57 -2.15 8.05 -4.05
CA ALA A 57 -1.79 9.09 -3.08
C ALA A 57 -2.15 10.50 -3.61
N LYS A 58 -3.46 10.76 -3.76
CA LYS A 58 -3.98 12.00 -4.35
C LYS A 58 -4.99 12.66 -3.41
N GLY A 59 -4.82 13.95 -3.16
CA GLY A 59 -5.79 14.81 -2.50
C GLY A 59 -6.45 14.18 -1.27
N ASN A 60 -7.78 14.24 -1.21
CA ASN A 60 -8.57 13.55 -0.20
C ASN A 60 -8.84 12.10 -0.64
N PRO A 61 -8.36 11.09 0.10
CA PRO A 61 -8.51 9.69 -0.28
C PRO A 61 -9.98 9.23 -0.35
N ILE A 62 -10.85 9.79 0.48
CA ILE A 62 -12.29 9.43 0.49
C ILE A 62 -12.98 9.92 -0.80
N ASP A 63 -12.64 11.11 -1.26
CA ASP A 63 -13.26 11.67 -2.47
C ASP A 63 -12.77 10.91 -3.72
N TYR A 64 -11.51 10.53 -3.76
CA TYR A 64 -10.97 9.72 -4.84
C TYR A 64 -11.62 8.31 -4.88
N GLU A 65 -11.80 7.67 -3.74
CA GLU A 65 -12.50 6.38 -3.68
C GLU A 65 -13.98 6.47 -4.06
N LYS A 66 -14.67 7.55 -3.67
CA LYS A 66 -16.06 7.79 -4.14
C LYS A 66 -16.12 7.90 -5.67
N GLN A 67 -15.18 8.63 -6.26
CA GLN A 67 -15.10 8.75 -7.72
C GLN A 67 -14.87 7.38 -8.38
N LEU A 68 -13.93 6.58 -7.85
CA LEU A 68 -13.68 5.24 -8.36
C LEU A 68 -14.89 4.32 -8.17
N THR A 69 -15.57 4.38 -7.02
CA THR A 69 -16.80 3.64 -6.74
C THR A 69 -17.91 3.98 -7.75
N GLN A 70 -18.06 5.26 -8.10
CA GLN A 70 -19.01 5.68 -9.14
C GLN A 70 -18.63 5.12 -10.52
N ASN A 71 -17.34 5.12 -10.85
CA ASN A 71 -16.87 4.63 -12.15
C ASN A 71 -16.97 3.10 -12.28
N THR A 72 -16.72 2.38 -11.18
CA THR A 72 -16.75 0.91 -11.17
C THR A 72 -18.15 0.33 -10.94
N GLY A 73 -19.05 1.11 -10.34
CA GLY A 73 -20.35 0.61 -9.86
C GLY A 73 -20.25 -0.34 -8.66
N LYS A 74 -19.08 -0.46 -8.04
CA LYS A 74 -18.76 -1.33 -6.90
C LYS A 74 -18.02 -0.58 -5.83
N PRO A 75 -18.15 -0.93 -4.53
CA PRO A 75 -17.30 -0.38 -3.50
C PRO A 75 -15.83 -0.55 -3.89
N THR A 76 -15.09 0.56 -3.90
CA THR A 76 -13.69 0.56 -4.34
C THR A 76 -12.81 1.13 -3.25
N VAL A 77 -11.73 0.43 -2.93
CA VAL A 77 -10.70 0.82 -1.96
C VAL A 77 -9.36 1.03 -2.66
N THR A 78 -8.55 1.95 -2.15
CA THR A 78 -7.23 2.26 -2.72
C THR A 78 -6.10 2.04 -1.73
N ALA A 79 -4.90 1.73 -2.22
CA ALA A 79 -3.75 1.44 -1.37
C ALA A 79 -3.38 2.61 -0.46
N ALA A 80 -3.37 3.84 -0.98
CA ALA A 80 -3.02 5.01 -0.18
C ALA A 80 -4.07 5.33 0.89
N ALA A 81 -5.36 5.23 0.56
CA ALA A 81 -6.43 5.41 1.54
C ALA A 81 -6.42 4.32 2.62
N ALA A 82 -6.14 3.08 2.22
CA ALA A 82 -6.03 1.96 3.16
C ALA A 82 -4.88 2.15 4.15
N LEU A 83 -3.72 2.68 3.71
CA LEU A 83 -2.63 3.03 4.61
C LEU A 83 -3.03 4.11 5.62
N VAL A 84 -3.72 5.17 5.17
CA VAL A 84 -4.20 6.22 6.08
C VAL A 84 -5.16 5.64 7.13
N GLU A 85 -6.06 4.73 6.74
CA GLU A 85 -6.99 4.10 7.66
C GLU A 85 -6.31 3.12 8.61
N ALA A 86 -5.34 2.34 8.13
CA ALA A 86 -4.52 1.48 8.98
C ALA A 86 -3.76 2.29 10.04
N LEU A 87 -3.17 3.43 9.66
CA LEU A 87 -2.48 4.32 10.60
C LEU A 87 -3.43 4.93 11.64
N LYS A 88 -4.66 5.26 11.26
CA LYS A 88 -5.71 5.68 12.23
C LYS A 88 -6.06 4.55 13.19
N THR A 89 -6.20 3.33 12.69
CA THR A 89 -6.47 2.13 13.51
C THR A 89 -5.34 1.85 14.51
N PHE A 90 -4.10 2.15 14.15
CA PHE A 90 -2.95 2.11 15.05
C PHE A 90 -2.86 3.32 15.99
N SER A 91 -3.64 4.38 15.77
CA SER A 91 -3.49 5.70 16.42
C SER A 91 -2.14 6.34 16.14
N ALA A 92 -1.50 5.99 15.02
CA ALA A 92 -0.18 6.46 14.62
C ALA A 92 -0.29 7.82 13.91
N LYS A 93 0.51 8.79 14.37
CA LYS A 93 0.58 10.14 13.80
C LYS A 93 1.96 10.47 13.25
N LYS A 94 2.99 9.79 13.72
CA LYS A 94 4.39 9.99 13.35
C LYS A 94 4.96 8.67 12.85
N ILE A 95 5.32 8.64 11.58
CA ILE A 95 5.73 7.40 10.93
C ILE A 95 7.10 7.50 10.27
N VAL A 96 7.69 6.34 10.07
CA VAL A 96 8.77 6.12 9.11
C VAL A 96 8.18 5.45 7.87
N MET A 97 8.62 5.88 6.70
CA MET A 97 8.18 5.35 5.41
C MET A 97 9.35 4.73 4.65
N ILE A 98 9.25 3.43 4.35
CA ILE A 98 10.22 2.70 3.52
C ILE A 98 9.59 2.43 2.16
N THR A 99 10.30 2.76 1.10
CA THR A 99 9.81 2.66 -0.27
C THR A 99 10.87 2.10 -1.23
N PRO A 100 10.48 1.63 -2.41
CA PRO A 100 11.40 1.32 -3.51
C PRO A 100 11.47 2.46 -4.52
N TYR A 101 11.03 3.66 -4.18
CA TYR A 101 10.80 4.75 -5.12
C TYR A 101 11.95 5.76 -5.16
N PRO A 102 12.13 6.51 -6.26
CA PRO A 102 12.96 7.71 -6.27
C PRO A 102 12.38 8.76 -5.31
N GLN A 103 13.25 9.61 -4.76
CA GLN A 103 12.88 10.63 -3.75
C GLN A 103 11.71 11.52 -4.19
N SER A 104 11.64 11.88 -5.46
CA SER A 104 10.54 12.70 -5.99
C SER A 104 9.14 12.06 -5.84
N THR A 105 9.07 10.73 -5.73
CA THR A 105 7.83 10.01 -5.43
C THR A 105 7.57 9.98 -3.93
N ASN A 106 8.60 9.79 -3.11
CA ASN A 106 8.49 9.88 -1.65
C ASN A 106 8.00 11.25 -1.21
N ASP A 107 8.51 12.32 -1.82
CA ASP A 107 8.08 13.70 -1.52
C ASP A 107 6.57 13.88 -1.74
N LYS A 108 6.01 13.29 -2.80
CA LYS A 108 4.57 13.32 -3.08
C LYS A 108 3.77 12.51 -2.04
N GLU A 109 4.23 11.33 -1.68
CA GLU A 109 3.58 10.52 -0.64
C GLU A 109 3.67 11.21 0.73
N ARG A 110 4.79 11.84 1.06
CA ARG A 110 4.95 12.66 2.28
C ARG A 110 3.90 13.78 2.35
N VAL A 111 3.72 14.52 1.27
CA VAL A 111 2.69 15.58 1.19
C VAL A 111 1.29 15.00 1.36
N PHE A 112 1.01 13.85 0.75
CA PHE A 112 -0.26 13.15 0.89
C PHE A 112 -0.53 12.74 2.34
N PHE A 113 0.41 12.08 3.02
CA PHE A 113 0.25 11.67 4.41
C PHE A 113 0.10 12.87 5.34
N GLN A 114 0.88 13.92 5.17
CA GLN A 114 0.77 15.16 5.94
C GLN A 114 -0.60 15.82 5.77
N GLY A 115 -1.12 15.89 4.56
CA GLY A 115 -2.46 16.38 4.26
C GLY A 115 -3.59 15.54 4.91
N ASN A 116 -3.29 14.31 5.31
CA ASN A 116 -4.21 13.39 6.00
C ASN A 116 -3.90 13.23 7.50
N GLY A 117 -3.11 14.15 8.08
CA GLY A 117 -2.86 14.23 9.52
C GLY A 117 -1.80 13.26 10.03
N VAL A 118 -0.94 12.75 9.15
CA VAL A 118 0.19 11.86 9.48
C VAL A 118 1.50 12.53 9.09
N GLU A 119 2.40 12.69 10.04
CA GLU A 119 3.75 13.21 9.84
C GLU A 119 4.69 12.07 9.44
N VAL A 120 5.28 12.14 8.26
CA VAL A 120 6.40 11.27 7.87
C VAL A 120 7.69 11.90 8.42
N ILE A 121 8.19 11.38 9.54
CA ILE A 121 9.39 11.90 10.21
C ILE A 121 10.61 11.66 9.32
N GLU A 122 10.72 10.45 8.81
CA GLU A 122 11.82 10.01 7.96
C GLU A 122 11.29 9.07 6.88
N ASP A 123 11.90 9.12 5.71
CA ASP A 123 11.64 8.17 4.63
C ASP A 123 12.97 7.66 4.05
N GLU A 124 12.96 6.38 3.68
CA GLU A 124 14.11 5.76 3.03
C GLU A 124 13.68 5.06 1.72
N SER A 125 14.45 5.35 0.67
CA SER A 125 14.36 4.66 -0.62
C SER A 125 15.32 3.48 -0.66
N ILE A 126 14.80 2.24 -0.69
CA ILE A 126 15.64 1.06 -0.91
C ILE A 126 15.82 0.85 -2.41
N ILE A 127 16.93 1.31 -2.93
CA ILE A 127 17.29 1.17 -4.35
C ILE A 127 18.40 0.13 -4.48
N ILE A 128 18.10 -1.03 -5.05
CA ILE A 128 19.06 -2.13 -5.25
C ILE A 128 19.74 -2.09 -6.62
N ASP A 129 19.12 -1.42 -7.59
CA ASP A 129 19.68 -1.24 -8.94
C ASP A 129 19.08 -0.01 -9.65
N ASP A 130 19.70 0.42 -10.74
CA ASP A 130 19.24 1.57 -11.53
C ASP A 130 17.86 1.35 -12.18
N ALA A 131 17.41 0.10 -12.31
CA ALA A 131 16.12 -0.19 -12.89
C ALA A 131 14.97 0.22 -11.95
N GLN A 132 15.20 0.25 -10.65
CA GLN A 132 14.21 0.73 -9.67
C GLN A 132 13.91 2.22 -9.82
N LEU A 133 14.87 3.04 -10.24
CA LEU A 133 14.64 4.45 -10.56
C LEU A 133 13.62 4.63 -11.69
N LYS A 134 13.37 3.55 -12.45
CA LYS A 134 12.34 3.44 -13.48
C LYS A 134 11.18 2.53 -13.06
N PHE A 135 10.94 2.39 -11.77
CA PHE A 135 9.88 1.55 -11.18
C PHE A 135 9.91 0.08 -11.64
N LYS A 136 11.12 -0.47 -11.85
CA LYS A 136 11.34 -1.89 -12.18
C LYS A 136 12.02 -2.60 -11.02
N ASN A 137 11.90 -3.92 -10.94
CA ASN A 137 12.57 -4.76 -9.93
C ASN A 137 12.20 -4.46 -8.46
N MET A 138 11.13 -3.70 -8.19
CA MET A 138 10.70 -3.40 -6.82
C MET A 138 10.36 -4.67 -6.02
N ASN A 139 9.90 -5.70 -6.70
CA ASN A 139 9.62 -7.03 -6.13
C ASN A 139 10.88 -7.88 -5.85
N LYS A 140 12.07 -7.39 -6.18
CA LYS A 140 13.35 -8.08 -5.98
C LYS A 140 14.13 -7.57 -4.78
N ILE A 141 13.58 -6.63 -4.02
CA ILE A 141 14.21 -6.16 -2.78
C ILE A 141 14.35 -7.36 -1.82
N PRO A 142 15.58 -7.64 -1.33
CA PRO A 142 15.79 -8.71 -0.36
C PRO A 142 15.03 -8.43 0.93
N THR A 143 14.35 -9.46 1.45
CA THR A 143 13.56 -9.33 2.69
C THR A 143 14.42 -8.91 3.89
N ASP A 144 15.65 -9.43 3.99
CA ASP A 144 16.58 -9.07 5.05
C ASP A 144 16.95 -7.59 5.04
N LEU A 145 17.21 -7.03 3.85
CA LEU A 145 17.49 -5.60 3.68
C LEU A 145 16.29 -4.76 4.11
N LEU A 146 15.07 -5.19 3.74
CA LEU A 146 13.85 -4.51 4.13
C LEU A 146 13.67 -4.52 5.65
N ILE A 147 13.92 -5.65 6.31
CA ILE A 147 13.88 -5.80 7.77
C ILE A 147 14.91 -4.87 8.42
N ASP A 148 16.17 -4.96 8.01
CA ASP A 148 17.27 -4.19 8.61
C ASP A 148 17.00 -2.68 8.59
N ARG A 149 16.57 -2.16 7.43
CA ARG A 149 16.26 -0.73 7.26
C ARG A 149 15.05 -0.30 8.08
N SER A 150 14.00 -1.11 8.07
CA SER A 150 12.78 -0.81 8.83
C SER A 150 13.02 -0.83 10.33
N VAL A 151 13.80 -1.78 10.83
CA VAL A 151 14.18 -1.85 12.26
C VAL A 151 15.05 -0.66 12.64
N SER A 152 16.08 -0.34 11.83
CA SER A 152 16.98 0.77 12.09
C SER A 152 16.26 2.09 12.30
N LEU A 153 15.28 2.42 11.44
CA LEU A 153 14.54 3.67 11.51
C LEU A 153 13.34 3.61 12.48
N GLY A 154 12.69 2.45 12.56
CA GLY A 154 11.49 2.25 13.38
C GLY A 154 11.73 2.27 14.89
N GLN A 155 12.97 2.02 15.35
CA GLN A 155 13.32 2.03 16.77
C GLN A 155 13.32 3.43 17.42
N ALA A 156 13.36 4.51 16.64
CA ALA A 156 13.40 5.88 17.18
C ALA A 156 12.18 6.15 18.07
N GLU A 157 12.39 6.74 19.27
CA GLU A 157 11.33 6.92 20.30
C GLU A 157 10.12 7.72 19.81
N ASN A 158 10.33 8.65 18.89
CA ASN A 158 9.30 9.52 18.35
C ASN A 158 8.54 8.92 17.13
N VAL A 159 8.74 7.64 16.82
CA VAL A 159 8.04 6.91 15.75
C VAL A 159 6.88 6.12 16.35
N ASP A 160 5.69 6.28 15.81
CA ASP A 160 4.48 5.54 16.23
C ASP A 160 4.30 4.24 15.43
N ALA A 161 4.67 4.23 14.15
CA ALA A 161 4.55 3.10 13.25
C ALA A 161 5.52 3.16 12.06
N VAL A 162 5.73 2.02 11.40
CA VAL A 162 6.48 1.93 10.14
C VAL A 162 5.53 1.53 9.01
N ILE A 163 5.63 2.18 7.86
CA ILE A 163 4.94 1.77 6.63
C ILE A 163 5.91 1.35 5.53
N LEU A 164 5.57 0.27 4.85
CA LEU A 164 6.27 -0.26 3.69
C LEU A 164 5.45 0.11 2.45
N SER A 165 5.74 1.29 1.88
CA SER A 165 4.86 1.92 0.89
C SER A 165 5.17 1.52 -0.53
N CYS A 166 4.70 0.36 -0.93
CA CYS A 166 4.58 -0.11 -2.33
C CYS A 166 3.84 -1.44 -2.40
N CYS A 167 2.88 -1.57 -3.32
CA CYS A 167 2.19 -2.85 -3.53
C CYS A 167 3.04 -3.94 -4.20
N ASP A 168 4.16 -3.56 -4.81
CA ASP A 168 5.06 -4.50 -5.50
C ASP A 168 6.25 -4.99 -4.64
N MET A 169 6.40 -4.46 -3.41
CA MET A 169 7.44 -4.94 -2.48
C MET A 169 7.03 -6.26 -1.79
N PRO A 170 7.97 -7.18 -1.55
CA PRO A 170 7.71 -8.46 -0.87
C PRO A 170 7.71 -8.26 0.66
N THR A 171 6.66 -7.64 1.20
CA THR A 171 6.62 -7.12 2.58
C THR A 171 6.02 -8.07 3.61
N LEU A 172 5.17 -9.02 3.20
CA LEU A 172 4.30 -9.74 4.13
C LEU A 172 5.07 -10.54 5.19
N ASP A 173 6.13 -11.23 4.79
CA ASP A 173 6.92 -12.06 5.71
C ASP A 173 7.86 -11.20 6.59
N ALA A 174 8.14 -9.95 6.21
CA ALA A 174 8.95 -9.01 6.98
C ALA A 174 8.17 -8.35 8.12
N ILE A 175 6.87 -8.08 7.94
CA ILE A 175 6.05 -7.30 8.87
C ILE A 175 6.13 -7.84 10.31
N PRO A 176 5.79 -9.12 10.60
CA PRO A 176 5.82 -9.61 11.97
C PRO A 176 7.23 -9.57 12.59
N ILE A 177 8.28 -9.79 11.80
CA ILE A 177 9.67 -9.75 12.27
C ILE A 177 10.05 -8.32 12.68
N ILE A 178 9.64 -7.33 11.89
CA ILE A 178 9.90 -5.92 12.21
C ILE A 178 9.10 -5.51 13.44
N GLU A 179 7.80 -5.86 13.53
CA GLU A 179 6.96 -5.58 14.71
C GLU A 179 7.58 -6.14 16.00
N ASP A 180 8.03 -7.39 15.97
CA ASP A 180 8.68 -8.03 17.12
C ASP A 180 9.97 -7.30 17.51
N ALA A 181 10.76 -6.85 16.54
CA ALA A 181 12.04 -6.20 16.79
C ALA A 181 11.91 -4.78 17.36
N ILE A 182 10.90 -4.01 16.92
CA ILE A 182 10.75 -2.60 17.32
C ILE A 182 9.64 -2.36 18.36
N GLY A 183 8.76 -3.35 18.60
CA GLY A 183 7.63 -3.23 19.53
C GLY A 183 6.57 -2.21 19.10
N LYS A 184 6.48 -1.90 17.81
CA LYS A 184 5.54 -0.92 17.24
C LYS A 184 4.82 -1.50 16.03
N PRO A 185 3.61 -0.99 15.68
CA PRO A 185 2.88 -1.45 14.52
C PRO A 185 3.65 -1.22 13.21
N VAL A 186 3.55 -2.21 12.33
CA VAL A 186 4.09 -2.15 10.97
C VAL A 186 3.00 -2.56 9.98
N THR A 187 2.90 -1.89 8.87
CA THR A 187 2.04 -2.33 7.77
C THR A 187 2.64 -2.03 6.41
N SER A 188 2.05 -2.60 5.38
CA SER A 188 2.43 -2.30 4.00
C SER A 188 1.23 -1.93 3.16
N SER A 189 1.48 -1.33 2.00
CA SER A 189 0.43 -1.00 1.04
C SER A 189 -0.43 -2.21 0.68
N THR A 190 0.19 -3.36 0.42
CA THR A 190 -0.54 -4.60 0.08
C THR A 190 -1.35 -5.14 1.25
N GLN A 191 -0.77 -5.15 2.45
CA GLN A 191 -1.47 -5.63 3.65
C GLN A 191 -2.64 -4.71 4.01
N ALA A 192 -2.43 -3.39 4.05
CA ALA A 192 -3.46 -2.42 4.36
C ALA A 192 -4.60 -2.44 3.33
N LEU A 193 -4.28 -2.54 2.04
CA LEU A 193 -5.26 -2.64 0.97
C LEU A 193 -6.12 -3.90 1.12
N PHE A 194 -5.49 -5.04 1.37
CA PHE A 194 -6.19 -6.31 1.58
C PHE A 194 -7.08 -6.26 2.84
N TRP A 195 -6.53 -5.80 3.98
CA TRP A 195 -7.27 -5.62 5.23
C TRP A 195 -8.52 -4.78 5.01
N ARG A 196 -8.38 -3.62 4.40
CA ARG A 196 -9.50 -2.72 4.17
C ARG A 196 -10.53 -3.30 3.20
N ALA A 197 -10.09 -4.00 2.15
CA ALA A 197 -10.98 -4.66 1.20
C ALA A 197 -11.86 -5.71 1.90
N ILE A 198 -11.28 -6.60 2.69
CA ILE A 198 -12.04 -7.64 3.39
C ILE A 198 -12.95 -7.06 4.48
N ARG A 199 -12.50 -6.02 5.22
CA ARG A 199 -13.34 -5.33 6.22
C ARG A 199 -14.52 -4.62 5.54
N THR A 200 -14.31 -3.99 4.40
CA THR A 200 -15.38 -3.41 3.57
C THR A 200 -16.36 -4.46 3.07
N ALA A 201 -15.91 -5.66 2.77
CA ALA A 201 -16.76 -6.80 2.41
C ALA A 201 -17.49 -7.44 3.61
N GLY A 202 -17.25 -6.97 4.84
CA GLY A 202 -17.89 -7.50 6.06
C GLY A 202 -17.19 -8.73 6.66
N ILE A 203 -16.00 -9.10 6.16
CA ILE A 203 -15.19 -10.18 6.73
C ILE A 203 -14.37 -9.61 7.89
N LEU A 204 -14.79 -9.91 9.12
CA LEU A 204 -14.20 -9.34 10.34
C LEU A 204 -13.28 -10.31 11.09
N ASP A 205 -13.19 -11.56 10.67
CA ASP A 205 -12.36 -12.57 11.30
C ASP A 205 -10.89 -12.13 11.37
N PRO A 206 -10.21 -12.33 12.52
CA PRO A 206 -8.79 -12.02 12.64
C PRO A 206 -7.95 -12.99 11.80
N ILE A 207 -6.90 -12.47 11.19
CA ILE A 207 -5.93 -13.27 10.43
C ILE A 207 -4.59 -13.14 11.15
N GLU A 208 -4.17 -14.24 11.77
CA GLU A 208 -2.95 -14.30 12.58
C GLU A 208 -1.69 -14.58 11.74
N GLY A 209 -0.51 -14.28 12.31
CA GLY A 209 0.79 -14.60 11.73
C GLY A 209 1.26 -13.68 10.61
N VAL A 210 0.55 -12.63 10.33
CA VAL A 210 0.86 -11.68 9.25
C VAL A 210 0.90 -10.21 9.72
N GLY A 211 1.17 -10.00 11.01
CA GLY A 211 1.28 -8.69 11.64
C GLY A 211 0.00 -8.22 12.34
N SER A 212 0.11 -7.14 13.10
CA SER A 212 -0.90 -6.66 14.04
C SER A 212 -2.12 -6.01 13.38
N LEU A 213 -2.06 -5.61 12.11
CA LEU A 213 -3.19 -4.98 11.42
C LEU A 213 -4.34 -5.96 11.15
N LEU A 214 -4.03 -7.16 10.68
CA LEU A 214 -5.06 -8.12 10.24
C LEU A 214 -5.82 -8.80 11.38
N ILE A 215 -5.38 -8.64 12.62
CA ILE A 215 -6.15 -9.04 13.82
C ILE A 215 -7.11 -7.94 14.30
N ARG A 216 -7.07 -6.74 13.70
CA ARG A 216 -7.94 -5.61 14.04
C ARG A 216 -9.15 -5.56 13.09
N THR A 217 -10.28 -5.18 13.62
CA THR A 217 -11.54 -4.96 12.88
C THR A 217 -11.68 -3.55 12.40
#